data_63af3741b691249b833f2eeda5875448
#
_entry.id   63af3741b691249b833f2eeda5875448
#
_cell.length_a   1.000
_cell.length_b   1.000
_cell.length_c   1.000
_cell.angle_alpha   90.00
_cell.angle_beta   90.00
_cell.angle_gamma   90.00
#
_symmetry.space_group_name_H-M   'P 1'
#
loop_
_entity.id
_entity.type
_entity.pdbx_description
1 polymer ?
#
loop_
_entity_poly.entity_id
_entity_poly.type
_entity_poly.pdbx_seq_one_letter_code
_entity_poly.pdbx_strand_id
1 'polypeptide(L)'
;MKIFVVVGMPAAGKNLARDYATARGIPYYATGDLVRAEVLLRGIEATPDNMATVSTELRGADGMGVTRLALETALHADAPIVMLEGMRSWAEIELIRQQATAVIIAFLAPLAMRRKRIITRGRSDDSADAFHERDQRELAYGTAIPIVLADEYILNTGTMEEAIQGLNDILEKYR
;
A
#
# COMPACT_ATOMS: atom_id res chain seq x y z
N MET A 1 -13.69 -12.89 7.73
CA MET A 1 -12.44 -12.45 7.12
C MET A 1 -12.01 -11.12 7.73
N LYS A 2 -10.73 -10.94 7.95
CA LYS A 2 -10.13 -9.69 8.45
C LYS A 2 -9.19 -9.11 7.41
N ILE A 3 -9.27 -7.80 7.15
CA ILE A 3 -8.43 -7.11 6.18
C ILE A 3 -7.42 -6.25 6.93
N PHE A 4 -6.13 -6.47 6.68
CA PHE A 4 -5.07 -5.58 7.13
C PHE A 4 -4.72 -4.60 6.02
N VAL A 5 -4.94 -3.32 6.25
CA VAL A 5 -4.63 -2.26 5.29
C VAL A 5 -3.26 -1.68 5.60
N VAL A 6 -2.33 -1.87 4.68
CA VAL A 6 -0.94 -1.39 4.82
C VAL A 6 -0.82 -0.01 4.21
N VAL A 7 -0.49 0.97 5.04
CA VAL A 7 -0.28 2.37 4.63
C VAL A 7 1.12 2.86 4.99
N GLY A 8 1.55 3.94 4.38
CA GLY A 8 2.87 4.53 4.63
C GLY A 8 3.37 5.33 3.44
N MET A 9 4.22 6.30 3.71
CA MET A 9 4.85 7.13 2.68
C MET A 9 5.77 6.31 1.76
N PRO A 10 6.15 6.81 0.58
CA PRO A 10 7.15 6.18 -0.28
C PRO A 10 8.43 5.82 0.49
N ALA A 11 8.97 4.63 0.25
CA ALA A 11 10.15 4.08 0.92
C ALA A 11 10.05 3.91 2.46
N ALA A 12 8.86 3.97 3.05
CA ALA A 12 8.66 3.64 4.47
C ALA A 12 8.89 2.15 4.79
N GLY A 13 8.86 1.27 3.77
CA GLY A 13 9.17 -0.16 3.92
C GLY A 13 7.95 -1.08 3.80
N LYS A 14 6.85 -0.65 3.20
CA LYS A 14 5.63 -1.46 2.99
C LYS A 14 5.89 -2.79 2.27
N ASN A 15 6.95 -2.88 1.46
CA ASN A 15 7.33 -4.14 0.82
C ASN A 15 7.58 -5.28 1.82
N LEU A 16 8.01 -4.96 3.06
CA LEU A 16 8.17 -5.97 4.11
C LEU A 16 6.84 -6.67 4.44
N ALA A 17 5.72 -5.95 4.38
CA ALA A 17 4.40 -6.55 4.57
C ALA A 17 4.04 -7.50 3.42
N ARG A 18 4.41 -7.16 2.18
CA ARG A 18 4.22 -8.03 1.01
C ARG A 18 5.04 -9.32 1.15
N ASP A 19 6.34 -9.17 1.46
CA ASP A 19 7.26 -10.31 1.61
C ASP A 19 6.81 -11.21 2.76
N TYR A 20 6.39 -10.61 3.87
CA TYR A 20 5.80 -11.30 5.01
C TYR A 20 4.55 -12.10 4.63
N ALA A 21 3.62 -11.47 3.91
CA ALA A 21 2.38 -12.10 3.46
C ALA A 21 2.67 -13.27 2.51
N THR A 22 3.56 -13.06 1.54
CA THR A 22 3.99 -14.09 0.58
C THR A 22 4.58 -15.30 1.28
N ALA A 23 5.47 -15.09 2.25
CA ALA A 23 6.12 -16.18 3.00
C ALA A 23 5.12 -17.01 3.84
N ARG A 24 3.94 -16.48 4.13
CA ARG A 24 2.89 -17.13 4.95
C ARG A 24 1.64 -17.53 4.17
N GLY A 25 1.64 -17.37 2.85
CA GLY A 25 0.49 -17.67 2.00
C GLY A 25 -0.72 -16.76 2.27
N ILE A 26 -0.51 -15.55 2.82
CA ILE A 26 -1.56 -14.56 3.03
C ILE A 26 -1.78 -13.82 1.72
N PRO A 27 -3.03 -13.78 1.18
CA PRO A 27 -3.33 -12.99 -0.01
C PRO A 27 -2.99 -11.51 0.21
N TYR A 28 -2.27 -10.93 -0.76
CA TYR A 28 -1.83 -9.54 -0.72
C TYR A 28 -2.17 -8.84 -2.03
N TYR A 29 -3.00 -7.81 -1.97
CA TYR A 29 -3.43 -7.06 -3.14
C TYR A 29 -3.02 -5.59 -3.00
N ALA A 30 -2.13 -5.15 -3.89
CA ALA A 30 -1.77 -3.75 -3.99
C ALA A 30 -2.52 -3.10 -5.15
N THR A 31 -3.06 -1.91 -4.93
CA THR A 31 -3.77 -1.16 -5.99
C THR A 31 -2.90 -0.93 -7.22
N GLY A 32 -1.60 -0.72 -7.05
CA GLY A 32 -0.68 -0.58 -8.17
C GLY A 32 -0.54 -1.84 -9.02
N ASP A 33 -0.64 -3.03 -8.43
CA ASP A 33 -0.56 -4.30 -9.18
C ASP A 33 -1.87 -4.54 -9.96
N LEU A 34 -3.02 -4.16 -9.41
CA LEU A 34 -4.30 -4.24 -10.12
C LEU A 34 -4.33 -3.30 -11.33
N VAL A 35 -3.82 -2.08 -11.18
CA VAL A 35 -3.66 -1.16 -12.31
C VAL A 35 -2.73 -1.74 -13.36
N ARG A 36 -1.61 -2.33 -12.95
CA ARG A 36 -0.65 -2.97 -13.86
C ARG A 36 -1.28 -4.15 -14.60
N ALA A 37 -2.04 -4.98 -13.91
CA ALA A 37 -2.76 -6.09 -14.53
C ALA A 37 -3.72 -5.60 -15.61
N GLU A 38 -4.46 -4.53 -15.36
CA GLU A 38 -5.37 -3.92 -16.34
C GLU A 38 -4.62 -3.35 -17.55
N VAL A 39 -3.48 -2.65 -17.31
CA VAL A 39 -2.61 -2.16 -18.41
C VAL A 39 -2.20 -3.31 -19.32
N LEU A 40 -1.76 -4.43 -18.74
CA LEU A 40 -1.35 -5.61 -19.50
C LEU A 40 -2.53 -6.29 -20.23
N LEU A 41 -3.71 -6.36 -19.60
CA LEU A 41 -4.92 -6.89 -20.21
C LEU A 41 -5.36 -6.09 -21.44
N ARG A 42 -5.12 -4.77 -21.44
CA ARG A 42 -5.37 -3.89 -22.59
C ARG A 42 -4.32 -4.05 -23.71
N GLY A 43 -3.27 -4.85 -23.50
CA GLY A 43 -2.20 -5.07 -24.46
C GLY A 43 -1.27 -3.86 -24.65
N ILE A 44 -1.21 -2.96 -23.67
CA ILE A 44 -0.32 -1.79 -23.68
C ILE A 44 0.84 -1.97 -22.71
N GLU A 45 1.96 -1.30 -23.00
CA GLU A 45 3.15 -1.37 -22.15
C GLU A 45 2.92 -0.67 -20.81
N ALA A 46 3.42 -1.26 -19.70
CA ALA A 46 3.28 -0.71 -18.35
C ALA A 46 4.30 0.43 -18.09
N THR A 47 4.28 1.46 -18.95
CA THR A 47 5.04 2.69 -18.74
C THR A 47 4.42 3.53 -17.62
N PRO A 48 5.17 4.46 -16.99
CA PRO A 48 4.63 5.36 -15.99
C PRO A 48 3.39 6.14 -16.46
N ASP A 49 3.37 6.59 -17.72
CA ASP A 49 2.28 7.36 -18.31
C ASP A 49 1.03 6.49 -18.53
N ASN A 50 1.20 5.29 -19.08
CA ASN A 50 0.10 4.34 -19.27
C ASN A 50 -0.48 3.90 -17.93
N MET A 51 0.37 3.64 -16.93
CA MET A 51 -0.05 3.32 -15.57
C MET A 51 -0.85 4.47 -14.94
N ALA A 52 -0.41 5.73 -15.13
CA ALA A 52 -1.12 6.91 -14.62
C ALA A 52 -2.49 7.09 -15.30
N THR A 53 -2.55 6.94 -16.61
CA THR A 53 -3.78 7.04 -17.41
C THR A 53 -4.80 6.00 -16.96
N VAL A 54 -4.42 4.71 -16.97
CA VAL A 54 -5.31 3.62 -16.56
C VAL A 54 -5.71 3.73 -15.09
N SER A 55 -4.79 4.13 -14.21
CA SER A 55 -5.12 4.38 -12.80
C SER A 55 -6.17 5.47 -12.64
N THR A 56 -6.09 6.56 -13.43
CA THR A 56 -7.07 7.64 -13.38
C THR A 56 -8.43 7.17 -13.88
N GLU A 57 -8.48 6.44 -14.98
CA GLU A 57 -9.72 5.87 -15.52
C GLU A 57 -10.38 4.90 -14.52
N LEU A 58 -9.61 3.96 -13.97
CA LEU A 58 -10.11 2.98 -13.00
C LEU A 58 -10.61 3.62 -11.69
N ARG A 59 -10.04 4.75 -11.28
CA ARG A 59 -10.50 5.47 -10.08
C ARG A 59 -11.91 5.99 -10.22
N GLY A 60 -12.33 6.34 -11.44
CA GLY A 60 -13.64 6.91 -11.69
C GLY A 60 -13.84 8.30 -11.10
N ALA A 61 -15.07 8.80 -11.15
CA ALA A 61 -15.41 10.16 -10.75
C ALA A 61 -15.20 10.45 -9.24
N ASP A 62 -15.35 9.45 -8.38
CA ASP A 62 -15.20 9.56 -6.93
C ASP A 62 -13.80 9.17 -6.41
N GLY A 63 -12.91 8.77 -7.31
CA GLY A 63 -11.54 8.39 -6.99
C GLY A 63 -11.36 7.01 -6.36
N MET A 64 -12.43 6.23 -6.14
CA MET A 64 -12.40 5.01 -5.32
C MET A 64 -12.46 3.69 -6.13
N GLY A 65 -12.54 3.74 -7.45
CA GLY A 65 -12.77 2.56 -8.26
C GLY A 65 -11.71 1.47 -8.10
N VAL A 66 -10.43 1.85 -8.02
CA VAL A 66 -9.34 0.87 -7.80
C VAL A 66 -9.44 0.23 -6.41
N THR A 67 -9.83 0.99 -5.39
CA THR A 67 -10.04 0.46 -4.03
C THR A 67 -11.23 -0.49 -3.99
N ARG A 68 -12.33 -0.19 -4.72
CA ARG A 68 -13.45 -1.14 -4.88
C ARG A 68 -12.99 -2.45 -5.50
N LEU A 69 -12.21 -2.38 -6.57
CA LEU A 69 -11.66 -3.57 -7.22
C LEU A 69 -10.77 -4.38 -6.28
N ALA A 70 -9.90 -3.71 -5.51
CA ALA A 70 -9.05 -4.36 -4.52
C ALA A 70 -9.86 -5.04 -3.41
N LEU A 71 -10.89 -4.35 -2.92
CA LEU A 71 -11.78 -4.87 -1.88
C LEU A 71 -12.60 -6.06 -2.39
N GLU A 72 -13.18 -5.96 -3.57
CA GLU A 72 -13.90 -7.06 -4.20
C GLU A 72 -13.02 -8.29 -4.37
N THR A 73 -11.79 -8.11 -4.87
CA THR A 73 -10.81 -9.19 -4.99
C THR A 73 -10.50 -9.81 -3.63
N ALA A 74 -10.32 -8.98 -2.61
CA ALA A 74 -10.06 -9.44 -1.24
C ALA A 74 -11.24 -10.22 -0.66
N LEU A 75 -12.47 -9.76 -0.88
CA LEU A 75 -13.69 -10.42 -0.38
C LEU A 75 -13.93 -11.80 -1.00
N HIS A 76 -13.45 -12.02 -2.22
CA HIS A 76 -13.51 -13.33 -2.90
C HIS A 76 -12.33 -14.26 -2.55
N ALA A 77 -11.34 -13.79 -1.80
CA ALA A 77 -10.25 -14.64 -1.37
C ALA A 77 -10.74 -15.65 -0.30
N ASP A 78 -10.47 -16.93 -0.53
CA ASP A 78 -10.74 -18.00 0.46
C ASP A 78 -9.65 -18.01 1.54
N ALA A 79 -9.63 -16.95 2.37
CA ALA A 79 -8.64 -16.77 3.40
C ALA A 79 -9.22 -16.02 4.61
N PRO A 80 -8.83 -16.39 5.85
CA PRO A 80 -9.30 -15.73 7.06
C PRO A 80 -8.71 -14.32 7.19
N ILE A 81 -7.54 -14.09 6.57
CA ILE A 81 -6.79 -12.84 6.60
C ILE A 81 -6.38 -12.47 5.18
N VAL A 82 -6.53 -11.21 4.83
CA VAL A 82 -6.05 -10.61 3.56
C VAL A 82 -5.34 -9.31 3.87
N MET A 83 -4.32 -8.97 3.10
CA MET A 83 -3.66 -7.67 3.15
C MET A 83 -3.98 -6.83 1.92
N LEU A 84 -4.28 -5.55 2.13
CA LEU A 84 -4.47 -4.55 1.07
C LEU A 84 -3.41 -3.44 1.20
N GLU A 85 -2.88 -2.96 0.07
CA GLU A 85 -1.96 -1.83 0.03
C GLU A 85 -2.39 -0.82 -1.04
N GLY A 86 -2.06 0.45 -0.79
CA GLY A 86 -2.19 1.53 -1.77
C GLY A 86 -3.36 2.46 -1.56
N MET A 87 -4.10 2.31 -0.44
CA MET A 87 -5.10 3.28 0.00
C MET A 87 -4.41 4.57 0.40
N ARG A 88 -4.89 5.69 -0.12
CA ARG A 88 -4.27 7.01 0.03
C ARG A 88 -5.16 8.03 0.69
N SER A 89 -6.44 7.73 0.89
CA SER A 89 -7.40 8.63 1.51
C SER A 89 -8.17 7.93 2.63
N TRP A 90 -8.71 8.72 3.56
CA TRP A 90 -9.55 8.17 4.61
C TRP A 90 -10.87 7.60 4.08
N ALA A 91 -11.42 8.21 3.04
CA ALA A 91 -12.64 7.72 2.40
C ALA A 91 -12.48 6.28 1.83
N GLU A 92 -11.28 5.93 1.32
CA GLU A 92 -10.99 4.56 0.89
C GLU A 92 -10.97 3.59 2.09
N ILE A 93 -10.46 4.02 3.25
CA ILE A 93 -10.49 3.23 4.48
C ILE A 93 -11.92 3.03 4.97
N GLU A 94 -12.74 4.08 4.95
CA GLU A 94 -14.15 3.99 5.34
C GLU A 94 -14.94 3.04 4.44
N LEU A 95 -14.68 3.06 3.13
CA LEU A 95 -15.26 2.13 2.17
C LEU A 95 -14.96 0.67 2.54
N ILE A 96 -13.70 0.36 2.92
CA ILE A 96 -13.30 -0.99 3.35
C ILE A 96 -14.00 -1.35 4.66
N ARG A 97 -14.03 -0.43 5.65
CA ARG A 97 -14.64 -0.67 6.96
C ARG A 97 -16.16 -0.89 6.89
N GLN A 98 -16.84 -0.39 5.88
CA GLN A 98 -18.27 -0.64 5.65
C GLN A 98 -18.55 -2.10 5.25
N GLN A 99 -17.59 -2.82 4.70
CA GLN A 99 -17.78 -4.17 4.14
C GLN A 99 -17.01 -5.27 4.87
N ALA A 100 -15.97 -4.91 5.63
CA ALA A 100 -15.13 -5.86 6.35
C ALA A 100 -14.53 -5.26 7.64
N THR A 101 -14.14 -6.14 8.56
CA THR A 101 -13.31 -5.73 9.69
C THR A 101 -11.92 -5.39 9.17
N ALA A 102 -11.53 -4.11 9.25
CA ALA A 102 -10.24 -3.63 8.79
C ALA A 102 -9.36 -3.13 9.94
N VAL A 103 -8.08 -3.51 9.91
CA VAL A 103 -7.02 -3.03 10.80
C VAL A 103 -6.00 -2.30 9.94
N ILE A 104 -5.72 -1.05 10.25
CA ILE A 104 -4.78 -0.22 9.51
C ILE A 104 -3.40 -0.31 10.15
N ILE A 105 -2.41 -0.73 9.38
CA ILE A 105 -1.01 -0.81 9.80
C ILE A 105 -0.21 0.25 9.06
N ALA A 106 0.32 1.24 9.77
CA ALA A 106 1.17 2.27 9.18
C ALA A 106 2.66 1.96 9.35
N PHE A 107 3.37 1.87 8.22
CA PHE A 107 4.83 1.82 8.21
C PHE A 107 5.39 3.24 8.29
N LEU A 108 6.22 3.49 9.30
CA LEU A 108 6.85 4.78 9.54
C LEU A 108 8.37 4.69 9.39
N ALA A 109 8.95 5.66 8.71
CA ALA A 109 10.39 5.89 8.67
C ALA A 109 10.65 7.39 8.47
N PRO A 110 11.69 7.95 9.11
CA PRO A 110 12.08 9.34 8.95
C PRO A 110 12.38 9.71 7.49
N LEU A 111 12.09 10.95 7.11
CA LEU A 111 12.31 11.46 5.74
C LEU A 111 13.73 11.19 5.23
N ALA A 112 14.75 11.46 6.04
CA ALA A 112 16.15 11.24 5.69
C ALA A 112 16.44 9.76 5.36
N MET A 113 15.87 8.84 6.12
CA MET A 113 16.02 7.40 5.90
C MET A 113 15.30 6.95 4.63
N ARG A 114 14.08 7.44 4.39
CA ARG A 114 13.32 7.13 3.17
C ARG A 114 14.04 7.63 1.92
N ARG A 115 14.58 8.85 1.97
CA ARG A 115 15.40 9.43 0.89
C ARG A 115 16.65 8.58 0.62
N LYS A 116 17.39 8.17 1.66
CA LYS A 116 18.56 7.29 1.52
C LYS A 116 18.18 5.96 0.85
N ARG A 117 17.07 5.33 1.26
CA ARG A 117 16.59 4.08 0.70
C ARG A 117 16.28 4.19 -0.79
N ILE A 118 15.67 5.28 -1.25
CA ILE A 118 15.39 5.55 -2.65
C ILE A 118 16.69 5.64 -3.45
N ILE A 119 17.63 6.46 -3.00
CA ILE A 119 18.91 6.65 -3.69
C ILE A 119 19.68 5.31 -3.77
N THR A 120 19.70 4.53 -2.68
CA THR A 120 20.39 3.25 -2.64
C THR A 120 19.72 2.19 -3.53
N ARG A 121 18.40 2.25 -3.72
CA ARG A 121 17.65 1.33 -4.58
C ARG A 121 18.04 1.46 -6.06
N GLY A 122 18.38 2.67 -6.51
CA GLY A 122 19.03 2.93 -7.80
C GLY A 122 18.18 2.61 -9.03
N ARG A 123 16.86 2.72 -8.97
CA ARG A 123 16.01 2.63 -10.15
C ARG A 123 16.21 3.86 -11.04
N SER A 124 15.92 3.76 -12.32
CA SER A 124 16.09 4.85 -13.28
C SER A 124 15.32 6.14 -12.91
N ASP A 125 14.25 6.00 -12.14
CA ASP A 125 13.39 7.08 -11.65
C ASP A 125 13.68 7.47 -10.18
N ASP A 126 14.77 6.98 -9.59
CA ASP A 126 15.14 7.22 -8.19
C ASP A 126 16.13 8.38 -8.04
N SER A 127 15.70 9.61 -8.34
CA SER A 127 16.42 10.84 -8.03
C SER A 127 15.87 11.49 -6.74
N ALA A 128 16.64 12.45 -6.20
CA ALA A 128 16.19 13.22 -5.04
C ALA A 128 14.95 14.06 -5.37
N ASP A 129 14.88 14.61 -6.58
CA ASP A 129 13.76 15.44 -7.04
C ASP A 129 12.52 14.56 -7.29
N ALA A 130 12.68 13.44 -7.98
CA ALA A 130 11.59 12.47 -8.19
C ALA A 130 11.05 11.89 -6.86
N PHE A 131 11.90 11.75 -5.86
CA PHE A 131 11.46 11.35 -4.51
C PHE A 131 10.60 12.45 -3.87
N HIS A 132 11.05 13.71 -3.95
CA HIS A 132 10.30 14.84 -3.42
C HIS A 132 8.93 14.99 -4.09
N GLU A 133 8.89 14.95 -5.41
CA GLU A 133 7.64 14.99 -6.17
C GLU A 133 6.69 13.86 -5.81
N ARG A 134 7.22 12.65 -5.59
CA ARG A 134 6.44 11.49 -5.15
C ARG A 134 5.84 11.69 -3.76
N ASP A 135 6.63 12.20 -2.82
CA ASP A 135 6.16 12.52 -1.46
C ASP A 135 5.06 13.58 -1.50
N GLN A 136 5.24 14.66 -2.26
CA GLN A 136 4.23 15.72 -2.40
C GLN A 136 2.93 15.19 -3.02
N ARG A 137 3.03 14.35 -4.03
CA ARG A 137 1.86 13.71 -4.66
C ARG A 137 1.10 12.81 -3.69
N GLU A 138 1.78 12.00 -2.90
CA GLU A 138 1.14 11.16 -1.88
C GLU A 138 0.46 12.02 -0.80
N LEU A 139 1.07 13.12 -0.37
CA LEU A 139 0.45 14.07 0.56
C LEU A 139 -0.79 14.75 -0.04
N ALA A 140 -0.74 15.11 -1.33
CA ALA A 140 -1.89 15.70 -2.03
C ALA A 140 -3.06 14.72 -2.18
N TYR A 141 -2.79 13.42 -2.25
CA TYR A 141 -3.84 12.38 -2.19
C TYR A 141 -4.45 12.19 -0.80
N GLY A 142 -3.84 12.75 0.25
CA GLY A 142 -4.31 12.62 1.62
C GLY A 142 -3.73 11.44 2.39
N THR A 143 -2.64 10.82 1.90
CA THR A 143 -2.02 9.63 2.52
C THR A 143 -1.59 9.84 3.98
N ALA A 144 -1.35 11.08 4.39
CA ALA A 144 -1.02 11.40 5.79
C ALA A 144 -2.17 11.04 6.76
N ILE A 145 -3.42 11.17 6.34
CA ILE A 145 -4.58 10.94 7.21
C ILE A 145 -4.69 9.47 7.65
N PRO A 146 -4.73 8.47 6.75
CA PRO A 146 -4.75 7.07 7.16
C PRO A 146 -3.49 6.63 7.92
N ILE A 147 -2.34 7.30 7.71
CA ILE A 147 -1.14 7.04 8.50
C ILE A 147 -1.33 7.52 9.94
N VAL A 148 -1.82 8.74 10.15
CA VAL A 148 -2.03 9.30 11.49
C VAL A 148 -3.14 8.58 12.26
N LEU A 149 -4.18 8.12 11.56
CA LEU A 149 -5.33 7.41 12.13
C LEU A 149 -5.19 5.88 12.09
N ALA A 150 -3.98 5.36 11.88
CA ALA A 150 -3.75 3.92 11.85
C ALA A 150 -4.00 3.29 13.23
N ASP A 151 -4.48 2.04 13.21
CA ASP A 151 -4.71 1.25 14.43
C ASP A 151 -3.38 0.76 15.03
N GLU A 152 -2.38 0.51 14.17
CA GLU A 152 -1.06 0.00 14.56
C GLU A 152 0.07 0.66 13.76
N TYR A 153 1.24 0.75 14.37
CA TYR A 153 2.42 1.36 13.78
C TYR A 153 3.61 0.41 13.77
N ILE A 154 4.31 0.35 12.64
CA ILE A 154 5.61 -0.28 12.52
C ILE A 154 6.66 0.81 12.30
N LEU A 155 7.49 1.04 13.30
CA LEU A 155 8.64 1.94 13.19
C LEU A 155 9.77 1.21 12.46
N ASN A 156 9.82 1.37 11.15
CA ASN A 156 10.82 0.73 10.30
C ASN A 156 12.13 1.55 10.27
N THR A 157 12.76 1.66 11.43
CA THR A 157 14.02 2.40 11.67
C THR A 157 15.18 1.49 12.06
N GLY A 158 14.88 0.27 12.44
CA GLY A 158 15.82 -0.76 12.84
C GLY A 158 16.09 -1.80 11.75
N THR A 159 16.18 -3.06 12.14
CA THR A 159 16.43 -4.18 11.24
C THR A 159 15.14 -4.65 10.56
N MET A 160 15.31 -5.46 9.52
CA MET A 160 14.19 -6.10 8.83
C MET A 160 13.47 -7.09 9.76
N GLU A 161 14.22 -7.81 10.57
CA GLU A 161 13.72 -8.78 11.54
C GLU A 161 12.81 -8.12 12.59
N GLU A 162 13.18 -6.95 13.08
CA GLU A 162 12.36 -6.18 14.03
C GLU A 162 11.02 -5.75 13.38
N ALA A 163 11.05 -5.31 12.13
CA ALA A 163 9.82 -4.94 11.43
C ALA A 163 8.92 -6.16 11.14
N ILE A 164 9.51 -7.30 10.81
CA ILE A 164 8.80 -8.58 10.62
C ILE A 164 8.20 -9.06 11.94
N GLN A 165 8.94 -8.95 13.06
CA GLN A 165 8.42 -9.30 14.37
C GLN A 165 7.25 -8.40 14.74
N GLY A 166 7.34 -7.09 14.49
CA GLY A 166 6.22 -6.17 14.70
C GLY A 166 4.97 -6.55 13.90
N LEU A 167 5.12 -6.97 12.64
CA LEU A 167 3.99 -7.50 11.85
C LEU A 167 3.40 -8.76 12.47
N ASN A 168 4.24 -9.68 12.94
CA ASN A 168 3.81 -10.88 13.62
C ASN A 168 2.95 -10.56 14.86
N ASP A 169 3.46 -9.69 15.72
CA ASP A 169 2.79 -9.30 16.96
C ASP A 169 1.43 -8.65 16.68
N ILE A 170 1.37 -7.80 15.66
CA ILE A 170 0.12 -7.16 15.22
C ILE A 170 -0.87 -8.23 14.73
N LEU A 171 -0.45 -9.13 13.83
CA LEU A 171 -1.36 -10.15 13.32
C LEU A 171 -1.87 -11.08 14.41
N GLU A 172 -1.03 -11.48 15.37
CA GLU A 172 -1.42 -12.30 16.52
C GLU A 172 -2.44 -11.56 17.41
N LYS A 173 -2.23 -10.26 17.67
CA LYS A 173 -3.15 -9.42 18.46
C LYS A 173 -4.56 -9.38 17.88
N TYR A 174 -4.67 -9.43 16.56
CA TYR A 174 -5.95 -9.34 15.85
C TYR A 174 -6.43 -10.68 15.25
N ARG A 175 -5.86 -11.79 15.64
CA ARG A 175 -6.20 -13.13 15.15
C ARG A 175 -7.58 -13.65 15.52
#